data_2207cd3dbfb0d5b98b8a26d70c74e3e1
#
_entry.id   2207cd3dbfb0d5b98b8a26d70c74e3e1
#
_cell.length_a   1.000
_cell.length_b   1.000
_cell.length_c   1.000
_cell.angle_alpha   90.00
_cell.angle_beta   90.00
_cell.angle_gamma   90.00
#
_symmetry.space_group_name_H-M   'P 1'
#
loop_
_entity.id
_entity.type
_entity.pdbx_description
1 polymer ?
#
loop_
_entity_poly.entity_id
_entity_poly.type
_entity_poly.pdbx_seq_one_letter_code
_entity_poly.pdbx_strand_id
1 'polypeptide(L)'
;MTTLGVVLVAQDDPEAPNGSAALRLLRGAPVLRWATAALAGPAVDRLLLVAPPSLAPAASRAVGGLAVELVPVPGTSPGERLRAVLRVVGQARQQDLLVLHDPLYPLATAALVEALLAALRQAGPGAAAAVPVHPLNETVKRLGPDGLVHQTVDRSGLVVTATPQVYRRPALLAAIESAGPGDLGLVDPAALPERLLRRGEQVLAVTVDDPGPRAGSAEALDRVAAALA
;
A
#
# COMPACT_ATOMS: atom_id res chain seq x y z
N MET A 1 -3.68 -8.77 20.41
CA MET A 1 -4.05 -8.16 19.11
C MET A 1 -2.82 -8.27 18.24
N THR A 2 -2.89 -9.08 17.18
CA THR A 2 -1.75 -9.37 16.31
C THR A 2 -1.76 -8.42 15.12
N THR A 3 -0.58 -7.93 14.73
CA THR A 3 -0.40 -7.04 13.58
C THR A 3 0.26 -7.82 12.45
N LEU A 4 -0.44 -7.95 11.33
CA LEU A 4 0.06 -8.61 10.13
C LEU A 4 0.46 -7.55 9.09
N GLY A 5 1.72 -7.54 8.68
CA GLY A 5 2.21 -6.76 7.56
C GLY A 5 2.06 -7.52 6.25
N VAL A 6 1.65 -6.84 5.19
CA VAL A 6 1.53 -7.41 3.84
C VAL A 6 2.12 -6.43 2.83
N VAL A 7 3.15 -6.86 2.13
CA VAL A 7 3.73 -6.15 0.97
C VAL A 7 3.32 -6.88 -0.30
N LEU A 8 2.67 -6.18 -1.23
CA LEU A 8 2.14 -6.76 -2.47
C LEU A 8 3.02 -6.40 -3.66
N VAL A 9 3.72 -7.38 -4.21
CA VAL A 9 4.54 -7.20 -5.42
C VAL A 9 3.69 -7.42 -6.67
N ALA A 10 3.78 -6.52 -7.63
CA ALA A 10 3.08 -6.59 -8.91
C ALA A 10 4.04 -6.75 -10.09
N GLN A 11 3.53 -7.29 -11.19
CA GLN A 11 4.11 -7.16 -12.53
C GLN A 11 3.43 -5.95 -13.19
N ASP A 12 4.05 -4.79 -13.05
CA ASP A 12 3.44 -3.49 -13.36
C ASP A 12 4.29 -2.64 -14.33
N ASP A 13 5.45 -3.12 -14.69
CA ASP A 13 6.38 -2.40 -15.55
C ASP A 13 7.22 -3.36 -16.42
N PRO A 14 6.85 -3.55 -17.69
CA PRO A 14 7.56 -4.47 -18.60
C PRO A 14 9.03 -4.08 -18.86
N GLU A 15 9.39 -2.82 -18.64
CA GLU A 15 10.76 -2.33 -18.80
C GLU A 15 11.63 -2.51 -17.54
N ALA A 16 10.99 -2.85 -16.41
CA ALA A 16 11.71 -3.09 -15.17
C ALA A 16 12.25 -4.54 -15.10
N PRO A 17 13.24 -4.80 -14.24
CA PRO A 17 13.76 -6.15 -14.00
C PRO A 17 12.62 -7.12 -13.63
N ASN A 18 12.54 -8.22 -14.37
CA ASN A 18 11.47 -9.25 -14.23
C ASN A 18 10.04 -8.68 -14.37
N GLY A 19 9.85 -7.53 -14.99
CA GLY A 19 8.55 -6.93 -15.21
C GLY A 19 7.96 -6.24 -13.96
N SER A 20 8.78 -5.87 -12.98
CA SER A 20 8.29 -5.21 -11.75
C SER A 20 9.13 -3.98 -11.37
N ALA A 21 8.49 -2.82 -11.27
CA ALA A 21 9.12 -1.58 -10.83
C ALA A 21 9.73 -1.69 -9.43
N ALA A 22 9.16 -2.53 -8.56
CA ALA A 22 9.68 -2.78 -7.22
C ALA A 22 11.06 -3.45 -7.19
N LEU A 23 11.51 -4.03 -8.32
CA LEU A 23 12.84 -4.64 -8.46
C LEU A 23 13.88 -3.69 -9.05
N ARG A 24 13.52 -2.46 -9.44
CA ARG A 24 14.48 -1.42 -9.82
C ARG A 24 15.37 -1.07 -8.62
N LEU A 25 16.61 -0.64 -8.92
CA LEU A 25 17.58 -0.30 -7.88
C LEU A 25 17.44 1.17 -7.45
N LEU A 26 17.30 1.37 -6.15
CA LEU A 26 17.38 2.64 -5.47
C LEU A 26 18.66 2.62 -4.61
N ARG A 27 19.64 3.44 -4.95
CA ARG A 27 20.94 3.47 -4.24
C ARG A 27 21.57 2.08 -4.02
N GLY A 28 21.55 1.26 -5.05
CA GLY A 28 22.19 -0.07 -5.04
C GLY A 28 21.39 -1.20 -4.40
N ALA A 29 20.20 -0.91 -3.84
CA ALA A 29 19.30 -1.93 -3.31
C ALA A 29 17.94 -1.89 -4.03
N PRO A 30 17.24 -3.02 -4.22
CA PRO A 30 15.90 -3.01 -4.80
C PRO A 30 14.92 -2.14 -4.01
N VAL A 31 14.05 -1.39 -4.73
CA VAL A 31 12.96 -0.60 -4.11
C VAL A 31 12.15 -1.43 -3.13
N LEU A 32 11.87 -2.68 -3.49
CA LEU A 32 11.18 -3.65 -2.64
C LEU A 32 11.85 -3.82 -1.27
N ARG A 33 13.18 -3.83 -1.20
CA ARG A 33 13.92 -3.96 0.06
C ARG A 33 13.68 -2.78 1.00
N TRP A 34 13.74 -1.57 0.45
CA TRP A 34 13.49 -0.33 1.20
C TRP A 34 12.10 -0.34 1.81
N ALA A 35 11.08 -0.59 0.99
CA ALA A 35 9.70 -0.64 1.42
C ALA A 35 9.42 -1.75 2.44
N THR A 36 9.98 -2.96 2.23
CA THR A 36 9.79 -4.08 3.15
C THR A 36 10.45 -3.82 4.51
N ALA A 37 11.60 -3.14 4.52
CA ALA A 37 12.32 -2.81 5.75
C ALA A 37 11.50 -1.89 6.69
N ALA A 38 10.66 -1.02 6.14
CA ALA A 38 9.78 -0.16 6.93
C ALA A 38 8.77 -0.95 7.79
N LEU A 39 8.37 -2.15 7.35
CA LEU A 39 7.43 -3.03 8.05
C LEU A 39 8.14 -4.11 8.90
N ALA A 40 9.44 -4.29 8.74
CA ALA A 40 10.21 -5.31 9.45
C ALA A 40 10.58 -4.90 10.89
N GLY A 41 9.82 -3.98 11.50
CA GLY A 41 10.00 -3.48 12.86
C GLY A 41 9.12 -4.21 13.88
N PRO A 42 9.31 -3.92 15.18
CA PRO A 42 8.64 -4.62 16.28
C PRO A 42 7.11 -4.38 16.35
N ALA A 43 6.60 -3.39 15.62
CA ALA A 43 5.17 -3.09 15.58
C ALA A 43 4.36 -4.08 14.72
N VAL A 44 5.05 -4.90 13.90
CA VAL A 44 4.48 -5.90 13.00
C VAL A 44 4.92 -7.29 13.46
N ASP A 45 3.99 -8.09 13.96
CA ASP A 45 4.29 -9.42 14.53
C ASP A 45 4.65 -10.45 13.45
N ARG A 46 4.11 -10.29 12.25
CA ARG A 46 4.35 -11.18 11.11
C ARG A 46 4.30 -10.38 9.82
N LEU A 47 5.30 -10.52 8.96
CA LEU A 47 5.40 -9.81 7.70
C LEU A 47 5.35 -10.79 6.52
N LEU A 48 4.40 -10.57 5.63
CA LEU A 48 4.23 -11.35 4.41
C LEU A 48 4.64 -10.55 3.19
N LEU A 49 5.46 -11.15 2.34
CA LEU A 49 5.77 -10.67 1.00
C LEU A 49 4.98 -11.50 -0.01
N VAL A 50 3.97 -10.90 -0.59
CA VAL A 50 3.06 -11.57 -1.53
C VAL A 50 3.46 -11.22 -2.95
N ALA A 51 3.78 -12.24 -3.74
CA ALA A 51 4.24 -12.06 -5.11
C ALA A 51 3.60 -13.11 -6.04
N PRO A 52 3.44 -12.82 -7.34
CA PRO A 52 3.15 -13.86 -8.31
C PRO A 52 4.29 -14.90 -8.32
N PRO A 53 3.99 -16.18 -8.60
CA PRO A 53 5.00 -17.25 -8.60
C PRO A 53 6.21 -16.93 -9.51
N SER A 54 5.99 -16.26 -10.63
CA SER A 54 7.04 -15.82 -11.56
C SER A 54 8.04 -14.84 -10.94
N LEU A 55 7.60 -13.99 -10.01
CA LEU A 55 8.45 -13.01 -9.33
C LEU A 55 9.01 -13.52 -7.99
N ALA A 56 8.47 -14.59 -7.43
CA ALA A 56 8.82 -15.07 -6.10
C ALA A 56 10.35 -15.26 -5.88
N PRO A 57 11.11 -15.86 -6.82
CA PRO A 57 12.56 -16.00 -6.64
C PRO A 57 13.31 -14.66 -6.63
N ALA A 58 12.90 -13.70 -7.47
CA ALA A 58 13.53 -12.39 -7.53
C ALA A 58 13.16 -11.55 -6.29
N ALA A 59 11.90 -11.59 -5.87
CA ALA A 59 11.41 -10.92 -4.67
C ALA A 59 12.11 -11.44 -3.40
N SER A 60 12.30 -12.76 -3.28
CA SER A 60 13.04 -13.37 -2.17
C SER A 60 14.48 -12.86 -2.09
N ARG A 61 15.18 -12.82 -3.22
CA ARG A 61 16.56 -12.28 -3.27
C ARG A 61 16.60 -10.80 -2.90
N ALA A 62 15.62 -10.02 -3.37
CA ALA A 62 15.57 -8.59 -3.12
C ALA A 62 15.46 -8.24 -1.63
N VAL A 63 14.77 -9.06 -0.84
CA VAL A 63 14.55 -8.82 0.60
C VAL A 63 15.46 -9.67 1.49
N GLY A 64 16.46 -10.34 0.92
CA GLY A 64 17.34 -11.24 1.68
C GLY A 64 17.88 -10.62 2.97
N GLY A 65 17.83 -11.35 4.08
CA GLY A 65 18.22 -10.90 5.41
C GLY A 65 17.14 -10.15 6.20
N LEU A 66 15.97 -9.85 5.62
CA LEU A 66 14.82 -9.35 6.38
C LEU A 66 13.96 -10.52 6.91
N ALA A 67 13.38 -10.34 8.09
CA ALA A 67 12.44 -11.30 8.67
C ALA A 67 11.07 -11.18 7.97
N VAL A 68 10.95 -11.81 6.81
CA VAL A 68 9.74 -11.78 5.98
C VAL A 68 9.43 -13.17 5.42
N GLU A 69 8.15 -13.53 5.44
CA GLU A 69 7.65 -14.77 4.85
C GLU A 69 7.20 -14.53 3.41
N LEU A 70 7.85 -15.17 2.46
CA LEU A 70 7.44 -15.10 1.06
C LEU A 70 6.24 -16.03 0.81
N VAL A 71 5.18 -15.46 0.27
CA VAL A 71 3.94 -16.18 -0.08
C VAL A 71 3.70 -16.03 -1.59
N PRO A 72 4.07 -17.03 -2.39
CA PRO A 72 3.74 -17.05 -3.81
C PRO A 72 2.24 -17.29 -3.99
N VAL A 73 1.55 -16.34 -4.62
CA VAL A 73 0.10 -16.43 -4.85
C VAL A 73 -0.17 -16.20 -6.32
N PRO A 74 -0.78 -17.17 -7.01
CA PRO A 74 -1.26 -16.95 -8.37
C PRO A 74 -2.38 -15.93 -8.38
N GLY A 75 -2.52 -15.22 -9.49
CA GLY A 75 -3.54 -14.19 -9.69
C GLY A 75 -3.04 -13.12 -10.63
N THR A 76 -3.96 -12.51 -11.37
CA THR A 76 -3.65 -11.53 -12.39
C THR A 76 -3.50 -10.13 -11.81
N SER A 77 -4.07 -9.88 -10.63
CA SER A 77 -4.04 -8.56 -9.99
C SER A 77 -3.58 -8.60 -8.52
N PRO A 78 -3.07 -7.49 -7.99
CA PRO A 78 -2.77 -7.36 -6.56
C PRO A 78 -3.96 -7.68 -5.65
N GLY A 79 -5.17 -7.29 -6.05
CA GLY A 79 -6.39 -7.54 -5.28
C GLY A 79 -6.78 -9.01 -5.18
N GLU A 80 -6.64 -9.76 -6.27
CA GLU A 80 -6.86 -11.21 -6.23
C GLU A 80 -5.88 -11.91 -5.31
N ARG A 81 -4.60 -11.51 -5.36
CA ARG A 81 -3.57 -12.03 -4.47
C ARG A 81 -3.83 -11.65 -3.01
N LEU A 82 -4.22 -10.41 -2.74
CA LEU A 82 -4.60 -9.99 -1.39
C LEU A 82 -5.78 -10.80 -0.85
N ARG A 83 -6.83 -11.00 -1.65
CA ARG A 83 -7.97 -11.85 -1.28
C ARG A 83 -7.53 -13.27 -0.96
N ALA A 84 -6.69 -13.88 -1.79
CA ALA A 84 -6.21 -15.24 -1.58
C ALA A 84 -5.39 -15.36 -0.29
N VAL A 85 -4.46 -14.42 -0.03
CA VAL A 85 -3.67 -14.38 1.20
C VAL A 85 -4.54 -14.22 2.43
N LEU A 86 -5.50 -13.31 2.40
CA LEU A 86 -6.39 -13.06 3.54
C LEU A 86 -7.28 -14.27 3.84
N ARG A 87 -7.62 -15.09 2.86
CA ARG A 87 -8.31 -16.36 3.07
C ARG A 87 -7.41 -17.42 3.71
N VAL A 88 -6.17 -17.54 3.26
CA VAL A 88 -5.20 -18.50 3.78
C VAL A 88 -4.78 -18.16 5.21
N VAL A 89 -4.53 -16.88 5.47
CA VAL A 89 -4.24 -16.35 6.81
C VAL A 89 -5.53 -16.29 7.66
N GLY A 90 -6.66 -16.65 7.07
CA GLY A 90 -8.04 -16.43 7.50
C GLY A 90 -8.50 -17.03 8.81
N GLN A 91 -7.72 -17.86 9.48
CA GLN A 91 -8.04 -18.41 10.79
C GLN A 91 -7.50 -17.61 11.97
N ALA A 92 -6.85 -16.46 11.70
CA ALA A 92 -6.41 -15.55 12.73
C ALA A 92 -7.59 -14.77 13.36
N ARG A 93 -7.42 -14.38 14.61
CA ARG A 93 -8.46 -13.83 15.49
C ARG A 93 -9.11 -12.57 14.91
N GLN A 94 -10.40 -12.33 15.22
CA GLN A 94 -11.21 -11.16 14.77
C GLN A 94 -10.61 -9.79 15.13
N GLN A 95 -9.59 -9.72 15.95
CA GLN A 95 -9.00 -8.48 16.46
C GLN A 95 -7.70 -8.09 15.79
N ASP A 96 -7.32 -8.75 14.71
CA ASP A 96 -6.03 -8.50 14.07
C ASP A 96 -6.06 -7.22 13.22
N LEU A 97 -4.95 -6.49 13.26
CA LEU A 97 -4.68 -5.37 12.38
C LEU A 97 -3.87 -5.83 11.18
N LEU A 98 -4.19 -5.26 10.03
CA LEU A 98 -3.44 -5.43 8.80
C LEU A 98 -2.73 -4.14 8.44
N VAL A 99 -1.42 -4.22 8.20
CA VAL A 99 -0.64 -3.15 7.58
C VAL A 99 -0.42 -3.54 6.13
N LEU A 100 -1.05 -2.82 5.20
CA LEU A 100 -0.90 -3.06 3.77
C LEU A 100 0.03 -2.02 3.17
N HIS A 101 1.03 -2.46 2.40
CA HIS A 101 2.02 -1.58 1.81
C HIS A 101 2.26 -1.86 0.33
N ASP A 102 2.21 -0.80 -0.48
CA ASP A 102 2.70 -0.79 -1.86
C ASP A 102 4.22 -0.61 -1.84
N PRO A 103 5.00 -1.57 -2.35
CA PRO A 103 6.46 -1.47 -2.34
C PRO A 103 7.02 -0.29 -3.13
N LEU A 104 6.21 0.39 -3.93
CA LEU A 104 6.62 1.58 -4.66
C LEU A 104 6.63 2.87 -3.83
N TYR A 105 6.38 2.79 -2.52
CA TYR A 105 6.62 3.87 -1.56
C TYR A 105 7.82 3.53 -0.65
N PRO A 106 9.06 3.55 -1.17
CA PRO A 106 10.26 3.08 -0.46
C PRO A 106 10.71 3.99 0.69
N LEU A 107 10.18 5.22 0.79
CA LEU A 107 10.52 6.16 1.84
C LEU A 107 9.64 6.04 3.08
N ALA A 108 8.69 5.09 3.10
CA ALA A 108 7.92 4.77 4.29
C ALA A 108 8.85 4.37 5.45
N THR A 109 8.48 4.74 6.68
CA THR A 109 9.27 4.48 7.88
C THR A 109 8.53 3.60 8.89
N ALA A 110 9.26 2.93 9.76
CA ALA A 110 8.66 2.19 10.88
C ALA A 110 7.85 3.12 11.81
N ALA A 111 8.32 4.35 12.04
CA ALA A 111 7.59 5.35 12.82
C ALA A 111 6.22 5.68 12.22
N LEU A 112 6.10 5.74 10.88
CA LEU A 112 4.82 5.92 10.21
C LEU A 112 3.88 4.74 10.47
N VAL A 113 4.38 3.51 10.40
CA VAL A 113 3.59 2.30 10.72
C VAL A 113 3.07 2.36 12.17
N GLU A 114 3.95 2.71 13.12
CA GLU A 114 3.59 2.83 14.53
C GLU A 114 2.53 3.91 14.77
N ALA A 115 2.67 5.09 14.13
CA ALA A 115 1.70 6.19 14.24
C ALA A 115 0.31 5.79 13.73
N LEU A 116 0.23 5.12 12.59
CA LEU A 116 -1.03 4.63 12.01
C LEU A 116 -1.70 3.57 12.89
N LEU A 117 -0.91 2.62 13.41
CA LEU A 117 -1.39 1.60 14.34
C LEU A 117 -1.92 2.23 15.63
N ALA A 118 -1.20 3.21 16.18
CA ALA A 118 -1.62 3.94 17.38
C ALA A 118 -2.94 4.70 17.14
N ALA A 119 -3.03 5.45 16.03
CA ALA A 119 -4.23 6.19 15.67
C ALA A 119 -5.47 5.27 15.56
N LEU A 120 -5.34 4.13 14.86
CA LEU A 120 -6.45 3.19 14.70
C LEU A 120 -6.85 2.51 16.02
N ARG A 121 -5.88 2.22 16.90
CA ARG A 121 -6.16 1.67 18.25
C ARG A 121 -6.89 2.69 19.11
N GLN A 122 -6.46 3.96 19.12
CA GLN A 122 -7.05 5.06 19.91
C GLN A 122 -8.50 5.38 19.47
N ALA A 123 -8.77 5.33 18.17
CA ALA A 123 -10.11 5.58 17.64
C ALA A 123 -11.16 4.53 18.06
N GLY A 124 -10.72 3.42 18.64
CA GLY A 124 -11.62 2.36 19.08
C GLY A 124 -12.26 1.57 17.91
N PRO A 125 -13.27 0.74 18.18
CA PRO A 125 -13.83 -0.19 17.19
C PRO A 125 -14.62 0.48 16.06
N GLY A 126 -15.00 1.74 16.19
CA GLY A 126 -15.77 2.47 15.17
C GLY A 126 -15.01 2.81 13.90
N ALA A 127 -13.67 2.89 13.97
CA ALA A 127 -12.85 3.16 12.80
C ALA A 127 -12.36 1.86 12.15
N ALA A 128 -12.56 1.72 10.85
CA ALA A 128 -12.19 0.54 10.07
C ALA A 128 -10.74 0.57 9.56
N ALA A 129 -10.21 1.77 9.33
CA ALA A 129 -8.85 1.95 8.80
C ALA A 129 -8.22 3.27 9.27
N ALA A 130 -6.89 3.33 9.19
CA ALA A 130 -6.10 4.56 9.28
C ALA A 130 -5.19 4.65 8.06
N VAL A 131 -5.22 5.80 7.38
CA VAL A 131 -4.45 6.05 6.15
C VAL A 131 -3.60 7.29 6.31
N PRO A 132 -2.33 7.29 5.87
CA PRO A 132 -1.51 8.47 5.87
C PRO A 132 -1.99 9.41 4.77
N VAL A 133 -2.08 10.68 5.11
CA VAL A 133 -2.46 11.74 4.17
C VAL A 133 -1.51 12.92 4.28
N HIS A 134 -1.24 13.58 3.16
CA HIS A 134 -0.53 14.84 3.13
C HIS A 134 -1.28 15.86 2.27
N PRO A 135 -1.08 17.17 2.50
CA PRO A 135 -1.74 18.20 1.71
C PRO A 135 -1.45 18.10 0.22
N LEU A 136 -2.45 18.32 -0.61
CA LEU A 136 -2.28 18.47 -2.06
C LEU A 136 -1.74 19.87 -2.36
N ASN A 137 -0.46 19.97 -2.71
CA ASN A 137 0.23 21.24 -2.91
C ASN A 137 0.14 21.76 -4.36
N GLU A 138 -0.12 20.90 -5.34
CA GLU A 138 -0.22 21.21 -6.76
C GLU A 138 -1.54 21.90 -7.08
N THR A 139 -1.53 22.74 -8.14
CA THR A 139 -2.76 23.34 -8.67
C THR A 139 -3.51 22.32 -9.53
N VAL A 140 -4.68 21.90 -9.10
CA VAL A 140 -5.54 20.94 -9.81
C VAL A 140 -6.50 21.68 -10.73
N LYS A 141 -6.56 21.24 -11.99
CA LYS A 141 -7.49 21.73 -13.01
C LYS A 141 -8.46 20.65 -13.40
N ARG A 142 -9.73 21.02 -13.61
CA ARG A 142 -10.71 20.13 -14.21
C ARG A 142 -10.70 20.32 -15.71
N LEU A 143 -10.50 19.24 -16.45
CA LEU A 143 -10.63 19.19 -17.90
C LEU A 143 -12.04 18.77 -18.28
N GLY A 144 -12.57 19.35 -19.35
CA GLY A 144 -13.79 18.87 -20.02
C GLY A 144 -13.47 17.73 -20.99
N PRO A 145 -14.52 17.09 -21.53
CA PRO A 145 -14.38 16.06 -22.58
C PRO A 145 -13.74 16.61 -23.88
N ASP A 146 -13.77 17.93 -24.06
CA ASP A 146 -13.18 18.69 -25.16
C ASP A 146 -11.67 18.94 -24.98
N GLY A 147 -11.09 18.49 -23.86
CA GLY A 147 -9.68 18.73 -23.50
C GLY A 147 -9.37 20.13 -23.01
N LEU A 148 -10.38 21.00 -22.86
CA LEU A 148 -10.18 22.37 -22.35
C LEU A 148 -10.18 22.42 -20.82
N VAL A 149 -9.44 23.37 -20.26
CA VAL A 149 -9.46 23.65 -18.83
C VAL A 149 -10.73 24.41 -18.48
N HIS A 150 -11.62 23.81 -17.72
CA HIS A 150 -12.90 24.39 -17.34
C HIS A 150 -12.82 25.15 -16.00
N GLN A 151 -12.04 24.65 -15.05
CA GLN A 151 -12.01 25.27 -13.73
C GLN A 151 -10.73 24.90 -12.96
N THR A 152 -10.33 25.77 -12.04
CA THR A 152 -9.40 25.40 -10.96
C THR A 152 -10.19 24.73 -9.85
N VAL A 153 -9.76 23.53 -9.46
CA VAL A 153 -10.39 22.82 -8.34
C VAL A 153 -9.91 23.45 -7.03
N ASP A 154 -10.84 23.82 -6.16
CA ASP A 154 -10.50 24.19 -4.79
C ASP A 154 -9.91 22.96 -4.08
N ARG A 155 -8.69 23.10 -3.61
CA ARG A 155 -7.97 22.02 -2.92
C ARG A 155 -8.11 22.05 -1.40
N SER A 156 -8.88 23.01 -0.84
CA SER A 156 -9.20 23.04 0.58
C SER A 156 -9.90 21.73 0.98
N GLY A 157 -9.27 20.98 1.88
CA GLY A 157 -9.78 19.65 2.29
C GLY A 157 -9.45 18.50 1.32
N LEU A 158 -8.72 18.72 0.23
CA LEU A 158 -8.17 17.66 -0.58
C LEU A 158 -6.80 17.24 -0.04
N VAL A 159 -6.62 15.91 0.05
CA VAL A 159 -5.37 15.30 0.50
C VAL A 159 -4.95 14.20 -0.46
N VAL A 160 -3.66 13.94 -0.49
CA VAL A 160 -3.10 12.78 -1.18
C VAL A 160 -2.88 11.67 -0.18
N THR A 161 -3.26 10.44 -0.54
CA THR A 161 -3.02 9.26 0.29
C THR A 161 -1.78 8.52 -0.19
N ALA A 162 -1.11 7.86 0.75
CA ALA A 162 0.04 7.00 0.48
C ALA A 162 -0.13 5.65 1.20
N THR A 163 0.91 4.85 1.18
CA THR A 163 1.02 3.64 1.99
C THR A 163 2.30 3.69 2.83
N PRO A 164 2.39 2.95 3.96
CA PRO A 164 1.50 1.90 4.45
C PRO A 164 0.14 2.41 4.90
N GLN A 165 -0.87 1.53 4.87
CA GLN A 165 -2.21 1.79 5.39
C GLN A 165 -2.57 0.70 6.38
N VAL A 166 -3.29 1.04 7.44
CA VAL A 166 -3.67 0.09 8.50
C VAL A 166 -5.17 -0.13 8.49
N TYR A 167 -5.56 -1.39 8.59
CA TYR A 167 -6.95 -1.83 8.51
C TYR A 167 -7.31 -2.74 9.66
N ARG A 168 -8.56 -2.66 10.13
CA ARG A 168 -9.16 -3.77 10.88
C ARG A 168 -9.49 -4.88 9.90
N ARG A 169 -8.97 -6.05 10.17
CA ARG A 169 -9.11 -7.20 9.28
C ARG A 169 -10.55 -7.52 8.87
N PRO A 170 -11.55 -7.58 9.78
CA PRO A 170 -12.93 -7.88 9.38
C PRO A 170 -13.49 -6.87 8.38
N ALA A 171 -13.25 -5.57 8.58
CA ALA A 171 -13.71 -4.52 7.68
C ALA A 171 -13.06 -4.63 6.30
N LEU A 172 -11.75 -4.89 6.24
CA LEU A 172 -11.03 -5.07 4.99
C LEU A 172 -11.52 -6.31 4.23
N LEU A 173 -11.71 -7.45 4.92
CA LEU A 173 -12.26 -8.67 4.30
C LEU A 173 -13.63 -8.40 3.71
N ALA A 174 -14.53 -7.78 4.46
CA ALA A 174 -15.87 -7.45 3.99
C ALA A 174 -15.84 -6.49 2.78
N ALA A 175 -14.91 -5.52 2.75
CA ALA A 175 -14.72 -4.62 1.62
C ALA A 175 -14.21 -5.32 0.35
N ILE A 176 -13.31 -6.31 0.50
CA ILE A 176 -12.78 -7.10 -0.60
C ILE A 176 -13.80 -8.13 -1.11
N GLU A 177 -14.55 -8.76 -0.21
CA GLU A 177 -15.57 -9.76 -0.58
C GLU A 177 -16.78 -9.15 -1.26
N SER A 178 -17.12 -7.89 -0.94
CA SER A 178 -18.18 -7.15 -1.61
C SER A 178 -17.81 -6.67 -3.01
N ALA A 179 -16.55 -6.80 -3.42
CA ALA A 179 -16.10 -6.44 -4.76
C ALA A 179 -16.56 -7.47 -5.80
N GLY A 180 -17.19 -7.00 -6.88
CA GLY A 180 -17.52 -7.85 -8.02
C GLY A 180 -16.30 -8.41 -8.74
N PRO A 181 -16.49 -9.44 -9.60
CA PRO A 181 -15.36 -10.07 -10.33
C PRO A 181 -14.53 -9.08 -11.17
N GLY A 182 -15.16 -8.03 -11.74
CA GLY A 182 -14.49 -7.00 -12.52
C GLY A 182 -13.77 -5.93 -11.68
N ASP A 183 -14.18 -5.76 -10.42
CA ASP A 183 -13.65 -4.74 -9.53
C ASP A 183 -12.31 -5.12 -8.88
N LEU A 184 -11.94 -6.39 -8.91
CA LEU A 184 -10.73 -6.88 -8.24
C LEU A 184 -9.44 -6.60 -9.01
N GLY A 185 -9.54 -6.41 -10.32
CA GLY A 185 -8.42 -5.97 -11.15
C GLY A 185 -7.92 -4.57 -10.77
N LEU A 186 -8.78 -3.79 -10.12
CA LEU A 186 -8.55 -2.40 -9.73
C LEU A 186 -8.25 -2.23 -8.22
N VAL A 187 -7.96 -3.28 -7.47
CA VAL A 187 -7.57 -3.13 -6.07
C VAL A 187 -6.12 -2.68 -6.01
N ASP A 188 -5.91 -1.45 -6.42
CA ASP A 188 -4.84 -0.62 -5.92
C ASP A 188 -5.05 -0.47 -4.39
N PRO A 189 -4.05 -0.70 -3.54
CA PRO A 189 -4.14 -0.39 -2.12
C PRO A 189 -4.66 1.03 -1.85
N ALA A 190 -4.37 1.98 -2.72
CA ALA A 190 -4.90 3.34 -2.65
C ALA A 190 -6.43 3.43 -2.81
N ALA A 191 -7.08 2.48 -3.47
CA ALA A 191 -8.54 2.45 -3.66
C ALA A 191 -9.31 1.73 -2.55
N LEU A 192 -8.64 1.01 -1.65
CA LEU A 192 -9.29 0.28 -0.56
C LEU A 192 -10.04 1.19 0.44
N PRO A 193 -9.51 2.37 0.83
CA PRO A 193 -10.25 3.29 1.69
C PRO A 193 -11.61 3.70 1.11
N GLU A 194 -11.70 3.96 -0.20
CA GLU A 194 -12.96 4.31 -0.86
C GLU A 194 -14.00 3.18 -0.75
N ARG A 195 -13.58 1.92 -0.83
CA ARG A 195 -14.49 0.77 -0.66
C ARG A 195 -15.06 0.69 0.74
N LEU A 196 -14.25 0.99 1.75
CA LEU A 196 -14.72 1.09 3.13
C LEU A 196 -15.73 2.24 3.29
N LEU A 197 -15.44 3.42 2.74
CA LEU A 197 -16.34 4.57 2.76
C LEU A 197 -17.68 4.28 2.09
N ARG A 198 -17.70 3.59 0.93
CA ARG A 198 -18.93 3.16 0.25
C ARG A 198 -19.78 2.19 1.08
N ARG A 199 -19.19 1.52 2.06
CA ARG A 199 -19.86 0.64 3.02
C ARG A 199 -20.33 1.36 4.28
N GLY A 200 -20.10 2.67 4.38
CA GLY A 200 -20.40 3.47 5.56
C GLY A 200 -19.38 3.30 6.70
N GLU A 201 -18.24 2.67 6.43
CA GLU A 201 -17.18 2.50 7.43
C GLU A 201 -16.39 3.81 7.61
N GLN A 202 -15.87 4.04 8.80
CA GLN A 202 -15.04 5.20 9.09
C GLN A 202 -13.58 4.92 8.75
N VAL A 203 -12.96 5.83 8.00
CA VAL A 203 -11.53 5.81 7.65
C VAL A 203 -10.87 7.05 8.25
N LEU A 204 -9.87 6.83 9.10
CA LEU A 204 -9.10 7.92 9.72
C LEU A 204 -8.04 8.42 8.76
N ALA A 205 -8.00 9.73 8.55
CA ALA A 205 -6.89 10.41 7.92
C ALA A 205 -5.84 10.79 8.98
N VAL A 206 -4.63 10.29 8.84
CA VAL A 206 -3.49 10.63 9.70
C VAL A 206 -2.57 11.54 8.91
N THR A 207 -2.53 12.82 9.28
CA THR A 207 -1.67 13.79 8.60
C THR A 207 -0.20 13.47 8.89
N VAL A 208 0.58 13.37 7.83
CA VAL A 208 2.02 13.09 7.87
C VAL A 208 2.75 14.07 6.96
N ASP A 209 4.06 14.17 7.15
CA ASP A 209 4.92 14.82 6.16
C ASP A 209 4.88 14.02 4.86
N ASP A 210 5.24 14.67 3.74
CA ASP A 210 5.23 14.03 2.43
C ASP A 210 6.02 12.69 2.46
N PRO A 211 5.36 11.54 2.26
CA PRO A 211 6.02 10.24 2.28
C PRO A 211 6.91 10.00 1.04
N GLY A 212 7.05 10.99 0.20
CA GLY A 212 7.76 10.93 -1.07
C GLY A 212 6.91 10.36 -2.22
N PRO A 213 7.39 10.55 -3.46
CA PRO A 213 6.67 10.08 -4.63
C PRO A 213 6.65 8.55 -4.71
N ARG A 214 5.60 8.04 -5.34
CA ARG A 214 5.50 6.62 -5.70
C ARG A 214 6.51 6.31 -6.81
N ALA A 215 7.45 5.38 -6.58
CA ALA A 215 8.54 5.01 -7.49
C ALA A 215 8.06 4.10 -8.65
N GLY A 216 6.94 4.44 -9.30
CA GLY A 216 6.30 3.64 -10.34
C GLY A 216 6.91 3.81 -11.75
N SER A 217 7.81 4.77 -11.95
CA SER A 217 8.54 5.00 -13.21
C SER A 217 10.00 5.30 -12.91
N ALA A 218 10.86 5.26 -13.94
CA ALA A 218 12.27 5.63 -13.81
C ALA A 218 12.42 7.08 -13.30
N GLU A 219 11.67 8.02 -13.88
CA GLU A 219 11.67 9.42 -13.46
C GLU A 219 11.23 9.61 -12.00
N ALA A 220 10.19 8.90 -11.56
CA ALA A 220 9.74 8.94 -10.18
C ALA A 220 10.80 8.35 -9.23
N LEU A 221 11.52 7.30 -9.66
CA LEU A 221 12.61 6.71 -8.91
C LEU A 221 13.77 7.70 -8.72
N ASP A 222 14.10 8.50 -9.74
CA ASP A 222 15.12 9.55 -9.63
C ASP A 222 14.73 10.62 -8.61
N ARG A 223 13.45 11.02 -8.56
CA ARG A 223 12.93 11.93 -7.52
C ARG A 223 13.04 11.33 -6.12
N VAL A 224 12.72 10.03 -5.96
CA VAL A 224 12.92 9.32 -4.69
C VAL A 224 14.40 9.29 -4.30
N ALA A 225 15.29 9.00 -5.24
CA ALA A 225 16.74 8.99 -4.99
C ALA A 225 17.27 10.37 -4.56
N ALA A 226 16.74 11.43 -5.13
CA ALA A 226 17.08 12.80 -4.73
C ALA A 226 16.61 13.14 -3.31
N ALA A 227 15.45 12.66 -2.89
CA ALA A 227 14.93 12.85 -1.53
C ALA A 227 15.75 12.14 -0.44
N LEU A 228 16.60 11.18 -0.81
CA LEU A 228 17.53 10.48 0.09
C LEU A 228 18.91 11.16 0.15
N ALA A 229 19.17 12.22 -0.62
CA ALA A 229 20.47 12.89 -0.67
C ALA A 229 20.72 13.74 0.55
#